data_7cf8e372dc8fda61f609e1152010a750
#
_entry.id   7cf8e372dc8fda61f609e1152010a750
#
_cell.length_a   1.000
_cell.length_b   1.000
_cell.length_c   1.000
_cell.angle_alpha   90.00
_cell.angle_beta   90.00
_cell.angle_gamma   90.00
#
_symmetry.space_group_name_H-M   'P 1'
#
loop_
_entity.id
_entity.type
_entity.pdbx_description
1 polymer ?
#
loop_
_entity_poly.entity_id
_entity_poly.type
_entity_poly.pdbx_seq_one_letter_code
_entity_poly.pdbx_strand_id
1 'polypeptide(L)'
;SMNIPIFNRRATRNNIRSAQLSARSQRLALTEAELALRKEIEQAWYNADAAYSKYRSAGVALASAEVAFAYEQQKAESGRWTIFDCNDAKTRMEKAESVIVQAKYEFVFRSKILDFYRGKPLKL
;
A
#
# COMPACT_ATOMS: atom_id res chain seq x y z
N SER A 1 64.40 -9.89 9.23
CA SER A 1 64.11 -11.03 10.10
C SER A 1 62.76 -11.63 9.70
N MET A 2 62.78 -12.86 9.20
CA MET A 2 61.54 -13.62 8.95
C MET A 2 61.11 -14.26 10.27
N ASN A 3 59.94 -13.86 10.75
CA ASN A 3 59.34 -14.46 11.92
C ASN A 3 58.30 -15.52 11.46
N ILE A 4 58.67 -16.80 11.53
CA ILE A 4 57.81 -17.92 11.18
C ILE A 4 57.25 -18.49 12.49
N PRO A 5 55.97 -18.28 12.83
CA PRO A 5 55.35 -18.83 14.04
C PRO A 5 55.18 -20.34 13.89
N ILE A 6 56.01 -21.13 14.57
CA ILE A 6 55.97 -22.61 14.54
C ILE A 6 54.79 -23.16 15.34
N PHE A 7 54.29 -22.44 16.32
CA PHE A 7 53.16 -22.85 17.15
C PHE A 7 52.15 -21.71 17.36
N ASN A 8 50.99 -21.80 16.76
CA ASN A 8 49.98 -20.76 16.76
C ASN A 8 48.68 -21.12 17.55
N ARG A 9 48.83 -21.95 18.60
CA ARG A 9 47.71 -22.34 19.52
C ARG A 9 46.33 -22.55 18.82
N ARG A 10 46.34 -23.14 17.65
CA ARG A 10 45.15 -23.31 16.78
C ARG A 10 44.47 -22.01 16.32
N ALA A 11 45.10 -20.83 16.45
CA ALA A 11 44.51 -19.55 16.08
C ALA A 11 44.05 -19.52 14.60
N THR A 12 44.90 -20.04 13.70
CA THR A 12 44.54 -20.14 12.27
C THR A 12 43.25 -20.98 12.04
N ARG A 13 43.15 -22.13 12.74
CA ARG A 13 41.96 -22.99 12.64
C ARG A 13 40.72 -22.31 13.20
N ASN A 14 40.84 -21.57 14.30
CA ASN A 14 39.76 -20.79 14.89
C ASN A 14 39.34 -19.63 13.98
N ASN A 15 40.28 -18.94 13.36
CA ASN A 15 40.02 -17.88 12.39
C ASN A 15 39.30 -18.41 11.16
N ILE A 16 39.66 -19.56 10.62
CA ILE A 16 38.96 -20.21 9.52
C ILE A 16 37.52 -20.57 9.92
N ARG A 17 37.33 -21.14 11.12
CA ARG A 17 35.98 -21.43 11.63
C ARG A 17 35.12 -20.18 11.82
N SER A 18 35.71 -19.12 12.38
CA SER A 18 35.06 -17.83 12.54
C SER A 18 34.63 -17.25 11.18
N ALA A 19 35.53 -17.27 10.20
CA ALA A 19 35.23 -16.82 8.83
C ALA A 19 34.11 -17.65 8.17
N GLN A 20 34.10 -18.97 8.36
CA GLN A 20 33.04 -19.85 7.86
C GLN A 20 31.69 -19.56 8.52
N LEU A 21 31.66 -19.30 9.84
CA LEU A 21 30.45 -18.91 10.55
C LEU A 21 29.94 -17.54 10.10
N SER A 22 30.84 -16.57 9.91
CA SER A 22 30.48 -15.26 9.34
C SER A 22 29.90 -15.40 7.95
N ALA A 23 30.49 -16.20 7.06
CA ALA A 23 29.97 -16.46 5.73
C ALA A 23 28.56 -17.11 5.78
N ARG A 24 28.35 -18.04 6.70
CA ARG A 24 27.02 -18.65 6.91
C ARG A 24 26.00 -17.65 7.43
N SER A 25 26.39 -16.80 8.38
CA SER A 25 25.54 -15.73 8.91
C SER A 25 25.12 -14.76 7.81
N GLN A 26 26.04 -14.36 6.92
CA GLN A 26 25.72 -13.49 5.79
C GLN A 26 24.75 -14.13 4.78
N ARG A 27 24.87 -15.44 4.54
CA ARG A 27 23.92 -16.15 3.68
C ARG A 27 22.52 -16.19 4.29
N LEU A 28 22.42 -16.39 5.60
CA LEU A 28 21.13 -16.34 6.30
C LEU A 28 20.52 -14.95 6.27
N ALA A 29 21.35 -13.90 6.47
CA ALA A 29 20.89 -12.51 6.36
C ALA A 29 20.41 -12.17 4.93
N LEU A 30 21.04 -12.71 3.88
CA LEU A 30 20.56 -12.58 2.51
C LEU A 30 19.17 -13.21 2.35
N THR A 31 19.01 -14.45 2.82
CA THR A 31 17.71 -15.14 2.76
C THR A 31 16.62 -14.37 3.52
N GLU A 32 16.95 -13.82 4.68
CA GLU A 32 16.04 -12.98 5.46
C GLU A 32 15.63 -11.73 4.69
N ALA A 33 16.59 -11.05 4.05
CA ALA A 33 16.31 -9.88 3.22
C ALA A 33 15.42 -10.20 2.00
N GLU A 34 15.65 -11.35 1.35
CA GLU A 34 14.80 -11.83 0.24
C GLU A 34 13.36 -12.10 0.70
N LEU A 35 13.19 -12.73 1.86
CA LEU A 35 11.86 -13.00 2.44
C LEU A 35 11.16 -11.70 2.88
N ALA A 36 11.89 -10.75 3.45
CA ALA A 36 11.37 -9.45 3.82
C ALA A 36 10.88 -8.68 2.58
N LEU A 37 11.69 -8.62 1.53
CA LEU A 37 11.32 -7.98 0.27
C LEU A 37 10.08 -8.63 -0.35
N ARG A 38 10.02 -9.96 -0.37
CA ARG A 38 8.84 -10.68 -0.86
C ARG A 38 7.58 -10.31 -0.09
N LYS A 39 7.66 -10.26 1.25
CA LYS A 39 6.56 -9.84 2.10
C LYS A 39 6.10 -8.41 1.80
N GLU A 40 7.04 -7.49 1.58
CA GLU A 40 6.73 -6.10 1.23
C GLU A 40 5.99 -6.00 -0.11
N ILE A 41 6.41 -6.76 -1.12
CA ILE A 41 5.75 -6.81 -2.44
C ILE A 41 4.34 -7.39 -2.32
N GLU A 42 4.18 -8.50 -1.59
CA GLU A 42 2.87 -9.10 -1.34
C GLU A 42 1.93 -8.13 -0.60
N GLN A 43 2.45 -7.43 0.41
CA GLN A 43 1.68 -6.40 1.13
C GLN A 43 1.30 -5.22 0.23
N ALA A 44 2.21 -4.77 -0.63
CA ALA A 44 1.91 -3.71 -1.59
C ALA A 44 0.82 -4.11 -2.57
N TRP A 45 0.82 -5.37 -3.01
CA TRP A 45 -0.22 -5.91 -3.89
C TRP A 45 -1.60 -5.94 -3.21
N TYR A 46 -1.69 -6.48 -1.98
CA TYR A 46 -2.94 -6.49 -1.21
C TYR A 46 -3.45 -5.09 -0.91
N ASN A 47 -2.56 -4.15 -0.62
CA ASN A 47 -2.93 -2.76 -0.41
C ASN A 47 -3.49 -2.10 -1.68
N ALA A 48 -2.95 -2.42 -2.86
CA ALA A 48 -3.46 -1.91 -4.12
C ALA A 48 -4.83 -2.52 -4.47
N ASP A 49 -5.03 -3.81 -4.23
CA ASP A 49 -6.32 -4.50 -4.43
C ASP A 49 -7.40 -3.95 -3.49
N ALA A 50 -7.08 -3.75 -2.22
CA ALA A 50 -7.97 -3.12 -1.26
C ALA A 50 -8.34 -1.68 -1.66
N ALA A 51 -7.37 -0.88 -2.14
CA ALA A 51 -7.63 0.47 -2.63
C ALA A 51 -8.51 0.49 -3.87
N TYR A 52 -8.34 -0.47 -4.78
CA TYR A 52 -9.23 -0.64 -5.93
C TYR A 52 -10.66 -0.98 -5.52
N SER A 53 -10.82 -1.91 -4.60
CA SER A 53 -12.13 -2.30 -4.06
C SER A 53 -12.82 -1.11 -3.37
N LYS A 54 -12.07 -0.32 -2.61
CA LYS A 54 -12.54 0.92 -1.98
C LYS A 54 -12.99 1.95 -3.03
N TYR A 55 -12.20 2.16 -4.09
CA TYR A 55 -12.57 3.05 -5.19
C TYR A 55 -13.85 2.62 -5.87
N ARG A 56 -14.00 1.33 -6.17
CA ARG A 56 -15.21 0.76 -6.77
C ARG A 56 -16.45 0.96 -5.87
N SER A 57 -16.32 0.68 -4.58
CA SER A 57 -17.40 0.86 -3.60
C SER A 57 -17.79 2.33 -3.44
N ALA A 58 -16.80 3.24 -3.44
CA ALA A 58 -17.05 4.67 -3.40
C ALA A 58 -17.83 5.16 -4.63
N GLY A 59 -17.57 4.59 -5.82
CA GLY A 59 -18.33 4.87 -7.03
C GLY A 59 -19.81 4.47 -6.92
N VAL A 60 -20.08 3.30 -6.36
CA VAL A 60 -21.45 2.84 -6.10
C VAL A 60 -22.16 3.74 -5.07
N ALA A 61 -21.43 4.12 -4.02
CA ALA A 61 -21.97 5.02 -2.98
C ALA A 61 -22.29 6.41 -3.54
N LEU A 62 -21.44 6.96 -4.41
CA LEU A 62 -21.70 8.22 -5.08
C LEU A 62 -22.96 8.13 -5.96
N ALA A 63 -23.08 7.13 -6.82
CA ALA A 63 -24.24 6.95 -7.67
C ALA A 63 -25.55 6.84 -6.85
N SER A 64 -25.51 6.15 -5.71
CA SER A 64 -26.66 6.07 -4.80
C SER A 64 -26.99 7.42 -4.15
N ALA A 65 -25.97 8.21 -3.79
CA ALA A 65 -26.17 9.54 -3.20
C ALA A 65 -26.72 10.55 -4.22
N GLU A 66 -26.29 10.48 -5.49
CA GLU A 66 -26.81 11.28 -6.58
C GLU A 66 -28.32 11.00 -6.84
N VAL A 67 -28.70 9.71 -6.87
CA VAL A 67 -30.10 9.31 -7.02
C VAL A 67 -30.94 9.80 -5.84
N ALA A 68 -30.42 9.69 -4.62
CA ALA A 68 -31.12 10.17 -3.42
C ALA A 68 -31.32 11.69 -3.46
N PHE A 69 -30.31 12.44 -3.87
CA PHE A 69 -30.40 13.89 -4.02
C PHE A 69 -31.39 14.29 -5.11
N ALA A 70 -31.36 13.63 -6.28
CA ALA A 70 -32.35 13.85 -7.34
C ALA A 70 -33.77 13.59 -6.89
N TYR A 71 -34.00 12.57 -6.08
CA TYR A 71 -35.32 12.25 -5.50
C TYR A 71 -35.79 13.36 -4.55
N GLU A 72 -34.94 13.89 -3.70
CA GLU A 72 -35.30 15.00 -2.82
C GLU A 72 -35.56 16.31 -3.60
N GLN A 73 -34.89 16.54 -4.72
CA GLN A 73 -35.21 17.65 -5.62
C GLN A 73 -36.61 17.51 -6.24
N GLN A 74 -37.02 16.31 -6.70
CA GLN A 74 -38.36 16.07 -7.24
C GLN A 74 -39.45 16.25 -6.18
N LYS A 75 -39.20 15.86 -4.92
CA LYS A 75 -40.09 16.16 -3.81
C LYS A 75 -40.25 17.66 -3.58
N ALA A 76 -39.18 18.43 -3.74
CA ALA A 76 -39.23 19.88 -3.62
C ALA A 76 -40.16 20.52 -4.64
N GLU A 77 -40.12 20.06 -5.90
CA GLU A 77 -41.03 20.53 -6.97
C GLU A 77 -42.49 20.21 -6.69
N SER A 78 -42.78 19.10 -6.00
CA SER A 78 -44.11 18.69 -5.61
C SER A 78 -44.66 19.32 -4.32
N GLY A 79 -43.93 20.24 -3.69
CA GLY A 79 -44.31 20.95 -2.47
C GLY A 79 -44.30 20.11 -1.18
N ARG A 80 -43.76 18.89 -1.23
CA ARG A 80 -43.61 17.96 -0.10
C ARG A 80 -42.21 17.95 0.49
N TRP A 81 -41.59 19.10 0.56
CA TRP A 81 -40.16 19.27 0.82
C TRP A 81 -39.89 19.96 2.15
N THR A 82 -38.81 19.52 2.81
CA THR A 82 -38.18 20.28 3.89
C THR A 82 -36.77 20.69 3.46
N ILE A 83 -36.39 21.94 3.75
CA ILE A 83 -35.07 22.47 3.43
C ILE A 83 -33.93 21.65 4.08
N PHE A 84 -34.25 21.02 5.22
CA PHE A 84 -33.33 20.17 5.93
C PHE A 84 -33.00 18.88 5.15
N ASP A 85 -33.99 18.21 4.58
CA ASP A 85 -33.81 16.94 3.84
C ASP A 85 -32.97 17.14 2.59
N CYS A 86 -33.22 18.24 1.88
CA CYS A 86 -32.44 18.59 0.67
C CYS A 86 -31.00 18.93 1.00
N ASN A 87 -30.75 19.69 2.06
CA ASN A 87 -29.39 20.03 2.48
C ASN A 87 -28.64 18.80 2.99
N ASP A 88 -29.30 17.87 3.68
CA ASP A 88 -28.70 16.61 4.12
C ASP A 88 -28.34 15.72 2.93
N ALA A 89 -29.27 15.55 1.97
CA ALA A 89 -29.01 14.79 0.75
C ALA A 89 -27.84 15.39 -0.08
N LYS A 90 -27.82 16.71 -0.23
CA LYS A 90 -26.73 17.44 -0.89
C LYS A 90 -25.40 17.22 -0.20
N THR A 91 -25.38 17.37 1.11
CA THR A 91 -24.16 17.17 1.93
C THR A 91 -23.62 15.75 1.81
N ARG A 92 -24.52 14.74 1.77
CA ARG A 92 -24.15 13.33 1.56
C ARG A 92 -23.55 13.10 0.17
N MET A 93 -24.12 13.72 -0.86
CA MET A 93 -23.60 13.64 -2.24
C MET A 93 -22.20 14.28 -2.33
N GLU A 94 -22.02 15.51 -1.85
CA GLU A 94 -20.71 16.22 -1.85
C GLU A 94 -19.63 15.44 -1.06
N LYS A 95 -20.05 14.81 0.05
CA LYS A 95 -19.16 13.95 0.83
C LYS A 95 -18.79 12.68 0.05
N ALA A 96 -19.71 12.07 -0.67
CA ALA A 96 -19.45 10.90 -1.50
C ALA A 96 -18.52 11.26 -2.68
N GLU A 97 -18.67 12.44 -3.30
CA GLU A 97 -17.76 12.97 -4.33
C GLU A 97 -16.33 13.13 -3.79
N SER A 98 -16.19 13.69 -2.59
CA SER A 98 -14.88 13.82 -1.95
C SER A 98 -14.23 12.45 -1.68
N VAL A 99 -15.01 11.48 -1.23
CA VAL A 99 -14.54 10.12 -0.93
C VAL A 99 -14.08 9.38 -2.18
N ILE A 100 -14.80 9.49 -3.31
CA ILE A 100 -14.39 8.81 -4.55
C ILE A 100 -13.10 9.42 -5.12
N VAL A 101 -12.92 10.74 -5.04
CA VAL A 101 -11.68 11.40 -5.46
C VAL A 101 -10.50 10.93 -4.63
N GLN A 102 -10.65 10.89 -3.30
CA GLN A 102 -9.62 10.37 -2.40
C GLN A 102 -9.28 8.90 -2.68
N ALA A 103 -10.30 8.04 -2.85
CA ALA A 103 -10.12 6.64 -3.15
C ALA A 103 -9.43 6.41 -4.50
N LYS A 104 -9.75 7.23 -5.52
CA LYS A 104 -9.09 7.20 -6.83
C LYS A 104 -7.60 7.47 -6.72
N TYR A 105 -7.22 8.55 -6.05
CA TYR A 105 -5.81 8.91 -5.89
C TYR A 105 -5.06 7.92 -4.98
N GLU A 106 -5.72 7.38 -3.96
CA GLU A 106 -5.15 6.31 -3.14
C GLU A 106 -4.83 5.07 -4.00
N PHE A 107 -5.75 4.64 -4.85
CA PHE A 107 -5.53 3.52 -5.77
C PHE A 107 -4.39 3.81 -6.76
N VAL A 108 -4.37 5.00 -7.38
CA VAL A 108 -3.29 5.40 -8.30
C VAL A 108 -1.94 5.35 -7.59
N PHE A 109 -1.84 5.90 -6.38
CA PHE A 109 -0.61 5.90 -5.61
C PHE A 109 -0.14 4.48 -5.26
N ARG A 110 -1.05 3.61 -4.79
CA ARG A 110 -0.73 2.21 -4.48
C ARG A 110 -0.29 1.43 -5.73
N SER A 111 -0.91 1.69 -6.88
CA SER A 111 -0.51 1.10 -8.17
C SER A 111 0.89 1.54 -8.60
N LYS A 112 1.27 2.79 -8.34
CA LYS A 112 2.61 3.29 -8.65
C LYS A 112 3.69 2.66 -7.76
N ILE A 113 3.38 2.31 -6.50
CA ILE A 113 4.28 1.55 -5.65
C ILE A 113 4.56 0.17 -6.26
N LEU A 114 3.56 -0.51 -6.82
CA LEU A 114 3.76 -1.78 -7.51
C LEU A 114 4.61 -1.62 -8.79
N ASP A 115 4.41 -0.53 -9.53
CA ASP A 115 5.25 -0.24 -10.71
C ASP A 115 6.71 0.00 -10.32
N PHE A 116 6.96 0.63 -9.17
CA PHE A 116 8.31 0.79 -8.61
C PHE A 116 8.97 -0.57 -8.34
N TYR A 117 8.28 -1.50 -7.67
CA TYR A 117 8.81 -2.85 -7.44
C TYR A 117 9.04 -3.64 -8.74
N ARG A 118 8.36 -3.27 -9.83
CA ARG A 118 8.59 -3.83 -11.18
C ARG A 118 9.75 -3.16 -11.93
N GLY A 119 10.44 -2.21 -11.31
CA GLY A 119 11.53 -1.45 -11.93
C GLY A 119 11.08 -0.42 -12.97
N LYS A 120 9.81 -0.06 -13.01
CA LYS A 120 9.32 0.99 -13.91
C LYS A 120 9.60 2.38 -13.33
N PRO A 121 9.96 3.38 -14.16
CA PRO A 121 10.12 4.74 -13.68
C PRO A 121 8.77 5.30 -13.18
N LEU A 122 8.81 5.97 -12.03
CA LEU A 122 7.64 6.67 -11.49
C LEU A 122 7.33 7.88 -12.37
N LYS A 123 6.33 7.74 -13.23
CA LYS A 123 5.70 8.87 -13.95
C LYS A 123 4.31 9.05 -13.34
N LEU A 124 4.04 10.24 -12.82
CA LEU A 124 2.71 10.68 -12.38
C LEU A 124 1.86 11.01 -13.59
#